data_4d3ff3192ade5ddcf14f2eb4e12e04fb
#
_entry.id   4d3ff3192ade5ddcf14f2eb4e12e04fb
#
_cell.length_a   1.000
_cell.length_b   1.000
_cell.length_c   1.000
_cell.angle_alpha   90.00
_cell.angle_beta   90.00
_cell.angle_gamma   90.00
#
_symmetry.space_group_name_H-M   'P 1'
#
loop_
_entity.id
_entity.type
_entity.pdbx_description
1 polymer ?
#
loop_
_entity_poly.entity_id
_entity_poly.type
_entity_poly.pdbx_seq_one_letter_code
_entity_poly.pdbx_strand_id
1 'polypeptide(L)'
;MKKLLVWGYALQSMDKAEKMGLPRVSSGAVGISEKFNPKKTHPDFDFPWSWFVKGQEIPPMPEKVYVCLKKARGVTFDFLPYNDFFIMSARFLEFIKKYGFDHDFGMSKAIIVNTKGELLTNEVYYLVRIVDWEIQDEIVYPDLALDEDDYSLEAYTNSDKDILLSSNYNYSGAFMVSENLKEKILENFSLPFLYSLEEWKELNNSDFYWD
;
A
#
# COMPACT_ATOMS: atom_id res chain seq x y z
N MET A 1 6.27 -4.84 24.98
CA MET A 1 6.44 -4.70 23.51
C MET A 1 5.37 -5.53 22.81
N LYS A 2 4.76 -4.98 21.78
CA LYS A 2 3.80 -5.70 20.91
C LYS A 2 4.57 -6.29 19.75
N LYS A 3 4.32 -7.55 19.40
CA LYS A 3 4.84 -8.17 18.18
C LYS A 3 4.08 -7.62 16.96
N LEU A 4 4.79 -7.41 15.87
CA LEU A 4 4.27 -6.87 14.63
C LEU A 4 4.20 -7.94 13.53
N LEU A 5 3.21 -7.79 12.67
CA LEU A 5 3.04 -8.50 11.39
C LEU A 5 3.12 -7.48 10.25
N VAL A 6 3.39 -7.95 9.06
CA VAL A 6 3.33 -7.14 7.84
C VAL A 6 1.94 -7.29 7.20
N TRP A 7 1.19 -6.19 7.11
CA TRP A 7 -0.01 -6.14 6.29
C TRP A 7 0.37 -5.62 4.91
N GLY A 8 0.65 -6.56 4.07
CA GLY A 8 1.13 -6.33 2.72
C GLY A 8 0.03 -6.29 1.69
N TYR A 9 0.44 -6.35 0.47
CA TYR A 9 -0.42 -6.48 -0.71
C TYR A 9 0.02 -7.74 -1.49
N ALA A 10 -0.77 -8.18 -2.46
CA ALA A 10 -0.39 -9.34 -3.26
C ALA A 10 0.83 -9.03 -4.13
N LEU A 11 2.01 -9.36 -3.64
CA LEU A 11 3.30 -9.23 -4.37
C LEU A 11 3.48 -10.26 -5.49
N GLN A 12 2.54 -11.16 -5.65
CA GLN A 12 2.75 -12.35 -6.45
C GLN A 12 2.49 -12.10 -7.92
N SER A 13 3.33 -12.66 -8.78
CA SER A 13 3.02 -12.80 -10.19
C SER A 13 1.65 -13.49 -10.36
N MET A 14 0.92 -13.12 -11.40
CA MET A 14 -0.41 -13.71 -11.67
C MET A 14 -0.37 -15.25 -11.65
N ASP A 15 0.72 -15.86 -12.11
CA ASP A 15 0.91 -17.31 -12.13
C ASP A 15 1.07 -17.90 -10.73
N LYS A 16 1.73 -17.18 -9.81
CA LYS A 16 1.93 -17.62 -8.43
C LYS A 16 0.65 -17.49 -7.62
N ALA A 17 -0.09 -16.40 -7.80
CA ALA A 17 -1.41 -16.20 -7.19
C ALA A 17 -2.40 -17.29 -7.64
N GLU A 18 -2.41 -17.65 -8.92
CA GLU A 18 -3.25 -18.72 -9.47
C GLU A 18 -2.89 -20.09 -8.89
N LYS A 19 -1.59 -20.41 -8.77
CA LYS A 19 -1.10 -21.66 -8.14
C LYS A 19 -1.48 -21.77 -6.65
N MET A 20 -1.60 -20.62 -5.97
CA MET A 20 -2.00 -20.56 -4.56
C MET A 20 -3.53 -20.45 -4.38
N GLY A 21 -4.30 -20.49 -5.48
CA GLY A 21 -5.76 -20.33 -5.42
C GLY A 21 -6.20 -18.92 -5.01
N LEU A 22 -5.30 -17.94 -5.06
CA LEU A 22 -5.62 -16.55 -4.75
C LEU A 22 -6.29 -15.88 -5.96
N PRO A 23 -7.24 -14.97 -5.73
CA PRO A 23 -7.84 -14.23 -6.82
C PRO A 23 -6.75 -13.45 -7.55
N ARG A 24 -6.86 -13.40 -8.87
CA ARG A 24 -5.99 -12.56 -9.69
C ARG A 24 -6.20 -11.09 -9.31
N VAL A 25 -5.39 -10.61 -8.41
CA VAL A 25 -5.25 -9.16 -8.23
C VAL A 25 -4.60 -8.68 -9.50
N SER A 26 -5.33 -7.94 -10.32
CA SER A 26 -4.72 -7.36 -11.51
C SER A 26 -3.78 -6.24 -11.06
N SER A 27 -2.57 -6.59 -10.71
CA SER A 27 -1.44 -5.66 -10.64
C SER A 27 -1.06 -5.13 -12.04
N GLY A 28 -1.88 -5.45 -13.04
CA GLY A 28 -1.70 -4.95 -14.39
C GLY A 28 -1.72 -3.43 -14.38
N ALA A 29 -0.62 -2.86 -14.80
CA ALA A 29 -0.29 -1.46 -14.91
C ALA A 29 -1.41 -0.48 -14.50
N VAL A 30 -1.24 0.12 -13.35
CA VAL A 30 -2.08 1.22 -12.87
C VAL A 30 -1.69 2.48 -13.64
N GLY A 31 -2.63 3.13 -14.28
CA GLY A 31 -2.45 4.46 -14.82
C GLY A 31 -3.19 5.46 -13.93
N ILE A 32 -2.51 6.52 -13.49
CA ILE A 32 -3.15 7.62 -12.76
C ILE A 32 -3.22 8.83 -13.67
N SER A 33 -4.32 9.56 -13.67
CA SER A 33 -4.45 10.82 -14.40
C SER A 33 -5.52 11.72 -13.77
N GLU A 34 -5.35 13.03 -13.87
CA GLU A 34 -6.36 13.99 -13.42
C GLU A 34 -7.59 14.02 -14.35
N LYS A 35 -7.39 13.68 -15.62
CA LYS A 35 -8.45 13.58 -16.64
C LYS A 35 -8.35 12.24 -17.31
N PHE A 36 -9.45 11.48 -17.33
CA PHE A 36 -9.48 10.22 -18.04
C PHE A 36 -9.18 10.43 -19.54
N ASN A 37 -8.17 9.70 -20.03
CA ASN A 37 -7.82 9.69 -21.44
C ASN A 37 -7.58 8.23 -21.90
N PRO A 38 -8.48 7.65 -22.70
CA PRO A 38 -8.37 6.25 -23.12
C PRO A 38 -7.13 5.96 -23.99
N LYS A 39 -6.52 6.99 -24.56
CA LYS A 39 -5.29 6.87 -25.35
C LYS A 39 -4.02 6.93 -24.50
N LYS A 40 -4.09 7.51 -23.29
CA LYS A 40 -3.00 7.55 -22.34
C LYS A 40 -3.14 6.35 -21.39
N THR A 41 -2.57 5.23 -21.78
CA THR A 41 -2.54 4.01 -20.97
C THR A 41 -1.27 3.90 -20.12
N HIS A 42 -0.40 4.89 -20.16
CA HIS A 42 0.80 4.99 -19.33
C HIS A 42 0.56 5.97 -18.20
N PRO A 43 1.07 5.68 -17.01
CA PRO A 43 1.02 6.62 -15.92
C PRO A 43 1.74 7.91 -16.32
N ASP A 44 1.06 9.05 -16.20
CA ASP A 44 1.76 10.33 -16.17
C ASP A 44 2.40 10.41 -14.76
N PHE A 45 3.72 10.25 -14.68
CA PHE A 45 4.46 10.37 -13.41
C PHE A 45 4.80 11.81 -13.05
N ASP A 46 4.63 12.73 -13.98
CA ASP A 46 5.03 14.13 -13.82
C ASP A 46 3.85 15.02 -13.40
N PHE A 47 3.16 14.64 -12.33
CA PHE A 47 2.20 15.55 -11.74
C PHE A 47 2.92 16.58 -10.85
N PRO A 48 2.58 17.88 -10.91
CA PRO A 48 3.18 18.89 -10.04
C PRO A 48 3.04 18.58 -8.55
N TRP A 49 2.05 17.77 -8.18
CA TRP A 49 1.75 17.36 -6.81
C TRP A 49 2.38 16.00 -6.43
N SER A 50 3.05 15.30 -7.35
CA SER A 50 3.69 14.01 -7.07
C SER A 50 5.11 14.16 -6.51
N TRP A 51 5.77 15.29 -6.77
CA TRP A 51 7.14 15.52 -6.34
C TRP A 51 7.19 16.65 -5.32
N PHE A 52 7.88 16.43 -4.24
CA PHE A 52 8.17 17.43 -3.23
C PHE A 52 9.47 17.08 -2.51
N VAL A 53 10.14 18.11 -2.00
CA VAL A 53 11.43 18.00 -1.32
C VAL A 53 11.24 18.39 0.14
N LYS A 54 11.90 17.69 1.06
CA LYS A 54 11.88 18.01 2.49
C LYS A 54 12.23 19.49 2.71
N GLY A 55 11.38 20.19 3.45
CA GLY A 55 11.55 21.62 3.75
C GLY A 55 10.88 22.56 2.74
N GLN A 56 10.24 22.06 1.71
CA GLN A 56 9.39 22.84 0.81
C GLN A 56 7.90 22.64 1.16
N GLU A 57 7.07 23.58 0.72
CA GLU A 57 5.62 23.43 0.82
C GLU A 57 5.15 22.22 0.00
N ILE A 58 4.39 21.35 0.64
CA ILE A 58 3.85 20.16 0.00
C ILE A 58 2.72 20.57 -0.95
N PRO A 59 2.83 20.33 -2.26
CA PRO A 59 1.81 20.73 -3.21
C PRO A 59 0.46 20.06 -2.89
N PRO A 60 -0.67 20.79 -2.94
CA PRO A 60 -1.97 20.19 -2.70
C PRO A 60 -2.31 19.16 -3.78
N MET A 61 -2.90 18.05 -3.36
CA MET A 61 -3.41 17.04 -4.29
C MET A 61 -4.71 17.54 -4.96
N PRO A 62 -5.00 17.14 -6.21
CA PRO A 62 -6.25 17.48 -6.88
C PRO A 62 -7.45 16.87 -6.15
N GLU A 63 -8.63 17.46 -6.30
CA GLU A 63 -9.86 16.96 -5.68
C GLU A 63 -10.17 15.51 -6.07
N LYS A 64 -9.86 15.14 -7.33
CA LYS A 64 -10.09 13.79 -7.86
C LYS A 64 -9.05 13.40 -8.89
N VAL A 65 -8.81 12.09 -8.98
CA VAL A 65 -7.98 11.44 -10.00
C VAL A 65 -8.69 10.21 -10.58
N TYR A 66 -8.32 9.83 -11.79
CA TYR A 66 -8.71 8.56 -12.38
C TYR A 66 -7.59 7.54 -12.19
N VAL A 67 -7.96 6.37 -11.67
CA VAL A 67 -7.06 5.22 -11.54
C VAL A 67 -7.51 4.17 -12.54
N CYS A 68 -6.71 3.95 -13.58
CA CYS A 68 -7.02 3.01 -14.64
C CYS A 68 -6.35 1.66 -14.37
N LEU A 69 -7.17 0.63 -14.12
CA LEU A 69 -6.70 -0.74 -13.95
C LEU A 69 -6.83 -1.49 -15.28
N LYS A 70 -5.69 -1.89 -15.88
CA LYS A 70 -5.68 -2.68 -17.11
C LYS A 70 -6.16 -4.10 -16.85
N LYS A 71 -6.98 -4.63 -17.76
CA LYS A 71 -7.50 -6.00 -17.72
C LYS A 71 -8.34 -6.35 -16.48
N ALA A 72 -8.63 -5.39 -15.58
CA ALA A 72 -9.46 -5.62 -14.41
C ALA A 72 -10.95 -5.72 -14.79
N ARG A 73 -11.68 -6.60 -14.12
CA ARG A 73 -13.15 -6.74 -14.20
C ARG A 73 -13.85 -6.19 -12.95
N GLY A 74 -13.08 -5.83 -11.93
CA GLY A 74 -13.52 -5.29 -10.65
C GLY A 74 -12.31 -4.92 -9.80
N VAL A 75 -12.56 -4.41 -8.60
CA VAL A 75 -11.54 -4.10 -7.60
C VAL A 75 -11.62 -5.14 -6.50
N THR A 76 -10.50 -5.78 -6.17
CA THR A 76 -10.42 -6.87 -5.19
C THR A 76 -9.47 -6.56 -4.03
N PHE A 77 -8.94 -5.34 -3.96
CA PHE A 77 -8.02 -4.90 -2.92
C PHE A 77 -8.65 -3.77 -2.09
N ASP A 78 -8.25 -3.67 -0.85
CA ASP A 78 -8.57 -2.55 0.03
C ASP A 78 -7.47 -1.49 0.04
N PHE A 79 -6.24 -1.89 -0.19
CA PHE A 79 -5.14 -0.96 -0.49
C PHE A 79 -4.19 -1.58 -1.52
N LEU A 80 -3.55 -0.70 -2.27
CA LEU A 80 -2.53 -1.03 -3.26
C LEU A 80 -1.48 0.08 -3.25
N PRO A 81 -0.22 -0.20 -2.93
CA PRO A 81 0.85 0.78 -3.07
C PRO A 81 1.13 1.02 -4.57
N TYR A 82 1.43 2.24 -4.91
CA TYR A 82 1.75 2.66 -6.26
C TYR A 82 2.75 3.81 -6.24
N ASN A 83 4.02 3.51 -6.44
CA ASN A 83 5.13 4.43 -6.18
C ASN A 83 5.00 5.01 -4.75
N ASP A 84 5.08 6.35 -4.62
CA ASP A 84 4.97 7.07 -3.35
C ASP A 84 3.52 7.28 -2.88
N PHE A 85 2.57 6.55 -3.44
CA PHE A 85 1.16 6.66 -3.14
C PHE A 85 0.56 5.32 -2.72
N PHE A 86 -0.60 5.42 -2.06
CA PHE A 86 -1.47 4.29 -1.81
C PHE A 86 -2.85 4.54 -2.42
N ILE A 87 -3.38 3.54 -3.11
CA ILE A 87 -4.78 3.52 -3.51
C ILE A 87 -5.53 2.78 -2.42
N MET A 88 -6.39 3.45 -1.66
CA MET A 88 -7.06 2.90 -0.48
C MET A 88 -8.57 3.00 -0.61
N SER A 89 -9.28 1.94 -0.20
CA SER A 89 -10.73 2.03 0.03
C SER A 89 -11.04 2.93 1.23
N ALA A 90 -12.21 3.57 1.25
CA ALA A 90 -12.62 4.39 2.38
C ALA A 90 -12.64 3.58 3.69
N ARG A 91 -13.15 2.34 3.66
CA ARG A 91 -13.19 1.46 4.84
C ARG A 91 -11.81 1.11 5.36
N PHE A 92 -10.82 0.91 4.47
CA PHE A 92 -9.44 0.66 4.87
C PHE A 92 -8.85 1.89 5.56
N LEU A 93 -9.02 3.07 4.97
CA LEU A 93 -8.53 4.32 5.52
C LEU A 93 -9.15 4.63 6.90
N GLU A 94 -10.45 4.40 7.07
CA GLU A 94 -11.14 4.54 8.36
C GLU A 94 -10.62 3.54 9.40
N PHE A 95 -10.37 2.30 8.98
CA PHE A 95 -9.84 1.27 9.86
C PHE A 95 -8.45 1.63 10.36
N ILE A 96 -7.50 1.98 9.48
CA ILE A 96 -6.14 2.30 9.91
C ILE A 96 -6.11 3.52 10.83
N LYS A 97 -6.90 4.57 10.54
CA LYS A 97 -7.03 5.73 11.42
C LYS A 97 -7.56 5.36 12.82
N LYS A 98 -8.53 4.48 12.89
CA LYS A 98 -9.09 4.02 14.17
C LYS A 98 -8.07 3.33 15.06
N TYR A 99 -7.05 2.68 14.46
CA TYR A 99 -6.04 1.92 15.18
C TYR A 99 -4.67 2.57 15.22
N GLY A 100 -4.63 3.90 15.12
CA GLY A 100 -3.46 4.70 15.44
C GLY A 100 -2.67 5.25 14.27
N PHE A 101 -3.16 5.05 13.04
CA PHE A 101 -2.54 5.70 11.88
C PHE A 101 -2.89 7.20 11.89
N ASP A 102 -1.97 8.02 12.35
CA ASP A 102 -2.13 9.47 12.57
C ASP A 102 -1.17 10.33 11.72
N HIS A 103 -0.56 9.74 10.70
CA HIS A 103 0.33 10.48 9.79
C HIS A 103 -0.43 11.52 8.98
N ASP A 104 0.20 12.66 8.75
CA ASP A 104 -0.29 13.64 7.79
C ASP A 104 -0.23 13.07 6.37
N PHE A 105 -1.30 13.25 5.64
CA PHE A 105 -1.39 12.77 4.27
C PHE A 105 -2.23 13.68 3.38
N GLY A 106 -1.80 13.80 2.13
CA GLY A 106 -2.62 14.35 1.06
C GLY A 106 -3.53 13.26 0.47
N MET A 107 -4.73 13.61 0.03
CA MET A 107 -5.59 12.65 -0.64
C MET A 107 -6.41 13.25 -1.77
N SER A 108 -6.67 12.43 -2.78
CA SER A 108 -7.59 12.71 -3.88
C SER A 108 -8.64 11.62 -3.95
N LYS A 109 -9.88 11.95 -4.28
CA LYS A 109 -10.89 10.94 -4.60
C LYS A 109 -10.46 10.15 -5.84
N ALA A 110 -10.31 8.84 -5.73
CA ALA A 110 -9.91 7.96 -6.81
C ALA A 110 -11.13 7.37 -7.53
N ILE A 111 -11.27 7.67 -8.82
CA ILE A 111 -12.29 7.08 -9.70
C ILE A 111 -11.65 5.87 -10.39
N ILE A 112 -11.99 4.68 -9.92
CA ILE A 112 -11.38 3.44 -10.43
C ILE A 112 -12.09 2.99 -11.71
N VAL A 113 -11.36 2.96 -12.81
CA VAL A 113 -11.91 2.65 -14.14
C VAL A 113 -11.06 1.61 -14.87
N ASN A 114 -11.66 0.96 -15.87
CA ASN A 114 -10.90 0.17 -16.83
C ASN A 114 -10.37 1.04 -17.99
N THR A 115 -9.68 0.43 -18.94
CA THR A 115 -9.11 1.12 -20.11
C THR A 115 -10.16 1.75 -21.05
N LYS A 116 -11.45 1.43 -20.88
CA LYS A 116 -12.55 2.04 -21.62
C LYS A 116 -13.21 3.21 -20.85
N GLY A 117 -12.80 3.45 -19.60
CA GLY A 117 -13.41 4.45 -18.73
C GLY A 117 -14.66 3.96 -17.99
N GLU A 118 -14.96 2.66 -18.04
CA GLU A 118 -16.07 2.07 -17.30
C GLU A 118 -15.66 1.91 -15.82
N LEU A 119 -16.56 2.29 -14.91
CA LEU A 119 -16.34 2.13 -13.48
C LEU A 119 -16.16 0.67 -13.09
N LEU A 120 -15.15 0.37 -12.29
CA LEU A 120 -14.87 -0.97 -11.82
C LEU A 120 -15.43 -1.25 -10.41
N THR A 121 -15.84 -0.22 -9.70
CA THR A 121 -16.45 -0.33 -8.37
C THR A 121 -17.33 0.87 -8.08
N ASN A 122 -18.33 0.67 -7.22
CA ASN A 122 -19.14 1.74 -6.63
C ASN A 122 -18.62 2.14 -5.23
N GLU A 123 -17.64 1.43 -4.69
CA GLU A 123 -16.99 1.78 -3.43
C GLU A 123 -16.15 3.04 -3.59
N VAL A 124 -16.00 3.78 -2.50
CA VAL A 124 -15.19 4.99 -2.48
C VAL A 124 -13.74 4.61 -2.24
N TYR A 125 -12.87 5.10 -3.12
CA TYR A 125 -11.43 4.98 -3.02
C TYR A 125 -10.77 6.33 -3.01
N TYR A 126 -9.57 6.37 -2.44
CA TYR A 126 -8.69 7.53 -2.40
C TYR A 126 -7.31 7.18 -2.91
N LEU A 127 -6.68 8.10 -3.61
CA LEU A 127 -5.24 8.12 -3.80
C LEU A 127 -4.66 8.90 -2.63
N VAL A 128 -3.85 8.24 -1.81
CA VAL A 128 -3.28 8.79 -0.57
C VAL A 128 -1.79 8.94 -0.74
N ARG A 129 -1.26 10.12 -0.44
CA ARG A 129 0.17 10.42 -0.39
C ARG A 129 0.57 10.59 1.07
N ILE A 130 1.48 9.76 1.53
CA ILE A 130 2.06 9.85 2.87
C ILE A 130 3.40 10.56 2.76
N VAL A 131 3.73 11.37 3.75
CA VAL A 131 4.98 12.11 3.78
C VAL A 131 6.03 11.28 4.52
N ASP A 132 6.86 10.51 3.79
CA ASP A 132 7.77 9.50 4.34
C ASP A 132 8.76 10.02 5.36
N TRP A 133 9.26 11.25 5.23
CA TRP A 133 10.24 11.79 6.20
C TRP A 133 9.66 12.15 7.57
N GLU A 134 8.34 12.03 7.74
CA GLU A 134 7.67 12.19 9.03
C GLU A 134 7.47 10.85 9.74
N ILE A 135 7.82 9.73 9.09
CA ILE A 135 7.76 8.41 9.70
C ILE A 135 8.81 8.37 10.81
N GLN A 136 8.33 8.29 12.06
CA GLN A 136 9.18 8.09 13.20
C GLN A 136 9.45 6.61 13.36
N ASP A 137 10.67 6.28 13.77
CA ASP A 137 11.10 4.89 13.95
C ASP A 137 10.57 4.37 15.29
N GLU A 138 9.30 4.00 15.33
CA GLU A 138 8.64 3.39 16.50
C GLU A 138 8.78 1.85 16.50
N ILE A 139 9.51 1.29 15.52
CA ILE A 139 9.65 -0.14 15.31
C ILE A 139 11.08 -0.57 15.66
N VAL A 140 11.17 -1.64 16.43
CA VAL A 140 12.44 -2.26 16.82
C VAL A 140 12.60 -3.58 16.08
N TYR A 141 13.71 -3.73 15.41
CA TYR A 141 14.13 -4.94 14.70
C TYR A 141 15.33 -5.55 15.44
N PRO A 142 15.11 -6.55 16.32
CA PRO A 142 16.14 -7.01 17.26
C PRO A 142 17.28 -7.80 16.59
N ASP A 143 17.06 -8.31 15.41
CA ASP A 143 17.98 -9.12 14.60
C ASP A 143 18.71 -8.33 13.51
N LEU A 144 18.44 -7.02 13.39
CA LEU A 144 19.16 -6.15 12.46
C LEU A 144 20.23 -5.33 13.21
N ALA A 145 21.41 -5.21 12.63
CA ALA A 145 22.37 -4.20 13.02
C ALA A 145 21.85 -2.81 12.61
N LEU A 146 22.24 -1.76 13.35
CA LEU A 146 21.70 -0.39 13.21
C LEU A 146 21.84 0.22 11.81
N ASP A 147 22.70 -0.33 10.95
CA ASP A 147 23.04 0.18 9.61
C ASP A 147 22.72 -0.82 8.49
N GLU A 148 21.95 -1.88 8.76
CA GLU A 148 21.66 -2.90 7.74
C GLU A 148 20.25 -2.70 7.13
N ASP A 149 20.23 -2.47 5.83
CA ASP A 149 19.03 -2.49 4.98
C ASP A 149 18.61 -3.93 4.62
N ASP A 150 18.63 -4.86 5.58
CA ASP A 150 18.20 -6.25 5.36
C ASP A 150 16.80 -6.48 5.94
N TYR A 151 16.23 -7.62 5.62
CA TYR A 151 14.97 -8.08 6.19
C TYR A 151 15.18 -8.63 7.58
N SER A 152 14.45 -8.08 8.55
CA SER A 152 14.30 -8.68 9.87
C SER A 152 13.36 -9.87 9.84
N LEU A 153 13.53 -10.81 10.76
CA LEU A 153 12.61 -11.93 10.98
C LEU A 153 11.57 -11.61 12.05
N GLU A 154 11.84 -10.57 12.85
CA GLU A 154 10.97 -10.13 13.94
C GLU A 154 10.93 -8.61 14.03
N ALA A 155 9.76 -8.08 14.36
CA ALA A 155 9.58 -6.66 14.65
C ALA A 155 8.69 -6.47 15.88
N TYR A 156 8.99 -5.44 16.65
CA TYR A 156 8.27 -5.10 17.86
C TYR A 156 8.08 -3.59 17.99
N THR A 157 7.08 -3.18 18.76
CA THR A 157 6.90 -1.78 19.13
C THR A 157 6.50 -1.63 20.59
N ASN A 158 6.89 -0.48 21.18
CA ASN A 158 6.37 0.00 22.47
C ASN A 158 5.29 1.06 22.31
N SER A 159 5.01 1.48 21.07
CA SER A 159 3.95 2.45 20.77
C SER A 159 2.59 1.96 21.26
N ASP A 160 1.71 2.87 21.61
CA ASP A 160 0.29 2.60 21.87
C ASP A 160 -0.49 2.35 20.60
N LYS A 161 0.01 2.81 19.44
CA LYS A 161 -0.53 2.56 18.12
C LYS A 161 -0.45 1.08 17.76
N ASP A 162 -1.45 0.61 17.05
CA ASP A 162 -1.51 -0.77 16.56
C ASP A 162 -1.21 -0.89 15.07
N ILE A 163 -1.14 0.24 14.35
CA ILE A 163 -0.78 0.31 12.94
C ILE A 163 0.30 1.37 12.74
N LEU A 164 1.38 0.99 12.13
CA LEU A 164 2.59 1.80 11.93
C LEU A 164 3.06 1.70 10.48
N LEU A 165 3.84 2.68 10.04
CA LEU A 165 4.68 2.56 8.84
C LEU A 165 6.12 2.30 9.29
N SER A 166 6.86 1.55 8.49
CA SER A 166 8.28 1.32 8.69
C SER A 166 9.10 2.36 7.93
N SER A 167 10.17 2.85 8.56
CA SER A 167 11.22 3.60 7.88
C SER A 167 12.15 2.68 7.06
N ASN A 168 12.18 1.37 7.36
CA ASN A 168 12.97 0.41 6.62
C ASN A 168 12.39 0.16 5.22
N TYR A 169 13.21 0.39 4.19
CA TYR A 169 12.84 0.28 2.78
C TYR A 169 12.25 -1.09 2.40
N ASN A 170 12.70 -2.16 3.03
CA ASN A 170 12.23 -3.53 2.76
C ASN A 170 10.76 -3.76 3.12
N TYR A 171 10.18 -2.87 3.91
CA TYR A 171 8.75 -2.87 4.27
C TYR A 171 7.99 -1.71 3.65
N SER A 172 8.61 -0.99 2.71
CA SER A 172 7.95 0.11 2.00
C SER A 172 6.71 -0.40 1.26
N GLY A 173 5.64 0.38 1.28
CA GLY A 173 4.38 0.00 0.66
C GLY A 173 3.54 -1.01 1.46
N ALA A 174 3.95 -1.39 2.68
CA ALA A 174 3.19 -2.22 3.60
C ALA A 174 2.93 -1.47 4.93
N PHE A 175 1.97 -1.97 5.70
CA PHE A 175 1.72 -1.52 7.07
C PHE A 175 2.26 -2.55 8.06
N MET A 176 2.90 -2.07 9.11
CA MET A 176 3.24 -2.89 10.26
C MET A 176 2.09 -2.86 11.25
N VAL A 177 1.54 -4.02 11.58
CA VAL A 177 0.35 -4.11 12.42
C VAL A 177 0.60 -4.98 13.64
N SER A 178 0.06 -4.55 14.80
CA SER A 178 0.12 -5.37 16.00
C SER A 178 -0.58 -6.71 15.77
N GLU A 179 0.04 -7.80 16.20
CA GLU A 179 -0.54 -9.16 16.15
C GLU A 179 -1.93 -9.21 16.83
N ASN A 180 -2.17 -8.35 17.81
CA ASN A 180 -3.47 -8.24 18.49
C ASN A 180 -4.61 -7.78 17.57
N LEU A 181 -4.30 -7.13 16.43
CA LEU A 181 -5.30 -6.72 15.44
C LEU A 181 -5.66 -7.82 14.44
N LYS A 182 -4.93 -8.93 14.40
CA LYS A 182 -5.07 -9.97 13.38
C LYS A 182 -6.52 -10.40 13.19
N GLU A 183 -7.19 -10.79 14.26
CA GLU A 183 -8.59 -11.26 14.21
C GLU A 183 -9.53 -10.17 13.65
N LYS A 184 -9.37 -8.92 14.11
CA LYS A 184 -10.18 -7.80 13.62
C LYS A 184 -9.94 -7.49 12.14
N ILE A 185 -8.72 -7.65 11.67
CA ILE A 185 -8.40 -7.47 10.24
C ILE A 185 -9.08 -8.58 9.43
N LEU A 186 -8.98 -9.83 9.88
CA LEU A 186 -9.62 -10.98 9.22
C LEU A 186 -11.15 -10.87 9.18
N GLU A 187 -11.77 -10.28 10.19
CA GLU A 187 -13.22 -10.04 10.25
C GLU A 187 -13.68 -8.91 9.30
N ASN A 188 -12.86 -7.90 9.08
CA ASN A 188 -13.25 -6.71 8.33
C ASN A 188 -12.87 -6.75 6.85
N PHE A 189 -11.87 -7.56 6.45
CA PHE A 189 -11.33 -7.56 5.10
C PHE A 189 -11.33 -8.97 4.52
N SER A 190 -11.79 -9.10 3.27
CA SER A 190 -11.99 -10.41 2.64
C SER A 190 -10.68 -11.11 2.23
N LEU A 191 -9.62 -10.35 2.01
CA LEU A 191 -8.32 -10.84 1.53
C LEU A 191 -7.19 -10.02 2.17
N PRO A 192 -7.08 -10.01 3.50
CA PRO A 192 -5.99 -9.33 4.15
C PRO A 192 -4.72 -10.19 4.00
N PHE A 193 -3.72 -9.65 3.32
CA PHE A 193 -2.41 -10.28 3.17
C PHE A 193 -1.56 -9.98 4.40
N LEU A 194 -1.79 -10.73 5.47
CA LEU A 194 -1.03 -10.65 6.71
C LEU A 194 0.07 -11.70 6.71
N TYR A 195 1.29 -11.23 6.86
CA TYR A 195 2.49 -12.06 6.85
C TYR A 195 3.26 -11.92 8.15
N SER A 196 3.94 -12.98 8.58
CA SER A 196 5.10 -12.82 9.45
C SER A 196 6.21 -12.11 8.68
N LEU A 197 7.19 -11.55 9.38
CA LEU A 197 8.33 -10.91 8.71
C LEU A 197 9.15 -11.94 7.91
N GLU A 198 9.24 -13.17 8.39
CA GLU A 198 9.90 -14.27 7.69
C GLU A 198 9.20 -14.59 6.36
N GLU A 199 7.87 -14.74 6.38
CA GLU A 199 7.07 -14.95 5.16
C GLU A 199 7.22 -13.78 4.18
N TRP A 200 7.25 -12.54 4.69
CA TRP A 200 7.47 -11.35 3.87
C TRP A 200 8.84 -11.34 3.22
N LYS A 201 9.89 -11.68 3.97
CA LYS A 201 11.26 -11.85 3.46
C LYS A 201 11.32 -12.91 2.35
N GLU A 202 10.73 -14.07 2.57
CA GLU A 202 10.69 -15.16 1.57
C GLU A 202 9.96 -14.72 0.29
N LEU A 203 8.86 -13.99 0.42
CA LEU A 203 8.10 -13.47 -0.71
C LEU A 203 8.90 -12.46 -1.55
N ASN A 204 9.71 -11.62 -0.90
CA ASN A 204 10.50 -10.61 -1.59
C ASN A 204 11.86 -11.16 -2.10
N ASN A 205 12.45 -12.15 -1.43
CA ASN A 205 13.69 -12.79 -1.87
C ASN A 205 13.48 -13.88 -2.92
N SER A 206 12.24 -14.36 -3.13
CA SER A 206 11.97 -15.33 -4.19
C SER A 206 12.03 -14.62 -5.55
N ASP A 207 13.23 -14.56 -6.12
CA ASP A 207 13.58 -14.26 -7.52
C ASP A 207 12.50 -13.51 -8.34
N PHE A 208 12.21 -12.27 -7.94
CA PHE A 208 11.61 -11.31 -8.85
C PHE A 208 12.70 -10.71 -9.74
N TYR A 209 13.46 -11.55 -10.45
CA TYR A 209 14.17 -11.08 -11.61
C TYR A 209 13.13 -10.84 -12.69
N TRP A 210 13.05 -9.63 -13.10
CA TRP A 210 12.28 -9.16 -14.24
C TRP A 210 12.83 -9.86 -15.49
N ASP A 211 12.11 -10.89 -15.98
CA ASP A 211 12.24 -11.37 -17.34
C ASP A 211 11.32 -10.57 -18.27
#